data_450e658ace57806e49224596173f8010
#
_entry.id   450e658ace57806e49224596173f8010
#
_cell.length_a   1.000
_cell.length_b   1.000
_cell.length_c   1.000
_cell.angle_alpha   90.00
_cell.angle_beta   90.00
_cell.angle_gamma   90.00
#
_symmetry.space_group_name_H-M   'P 1'
#
loop_
_entity.id
_entity.type
_entity.pdbx_description
1 polymer ?
#
loop_
_entity_poly.entity_id
_entity_poly.type
_entity_poly.pdbx_seq_one_letter_code
_entity_poly.pdbx_strand_id
1 'polypeptide(L)'
;MESQITRDAAWELLRKYNKDPFHLQHALTVEGVMRWYANQLGFANEVDYWGMVGLLHDIDFELYPEEHCIKAPELLREGGVGEDMIHAICSHGYGITVEVKPEHLMEKVLFATDELTGLIWAAALMRPSKSVQDMELKSLKKKYKSKGFAAGCSREVIEQGAQMLGWPLDEVLQKTLDAMRNCEAHVNDEMQGI
;
A
#
# COMPACT_ATOMS: atom_id res chain seq x y z
N MET A 1 12.13 -11.45 -9.00
CA MET A 1 12.93 -10.34 -8.42
C MET A 1 13.41 -10.77 -7.05
N GLU A 2 14.66 -10.51 -6.71
CA GLU A 2 15.23 -10.84 -5.38
C GLU A 2 15.45 -9.53 -4.61
N SER A 3 15.08 -9.54 -3.33
CA SER A 3 15.34 -8.40 -2.46
C SER A 3 16.79 -8.40 -1.99
N GLN A 4 17.39 -7.21 -1.94
CA GLN A 4 18.75 -7.01 -1.44
C GLN A 4 18.80 -6.81 0.07
N ILE A 5 17.65 -6.61 0.72
CA ILE A 5 17.52 -6.49 2.18
C ILE A 5 16.50 -7.50 2.71
N THR A 6 16.63 -7.87 3.98
CA THR A 6 15.64 -8.72 4.66
C THR A 6 14.41 -7.91 5.09
N ARG A 7 13.29 -8.59 5.34
CA ARG A 7 12.07 -7.94 5.85
C ARG A 7 12.31 -7.24 7.18
N ASP A 8 13.11 -7.84 8.09
CA ASP A 8 13.43 -7.22 9.38
C ASP A 8 14.26 -5.94 9.19
N ALA A 9 15.23 -5.94 8.27
CA ALA A 9 16.00 -4.74 7.96
C ALA A 9 15.12 -3.65 7.32
N ALA A 10 14.17 -4.02 6.46
CA ALA A 10 13.20 -3.09 5.88
C ALA A 10 12.28 -2.49 6.96
N TRP A 11 11.83 -3.30 7.91
CA TRP A 11 11.02 -2.84 9.03
C TRP A 11 11.77 -1.86 9.94
N GLU A 12 13.02 -2.16 10.30
CA GLU A 12 13.86 -1.25 11.08
C GLU A 12 14.16 0.05 10.30
N LEU A 13 14.36 -0.04 8.99
CA LEU A 13 14.55 1.12 8.14
C LEU A 13 13.29 2.01 8.12
N LEU A 14 12.10 1.43 7.93
CA LEU A 14 10.84 2.16 7.99
C LEU A 14 10.69 2.86 9.34
N ARG A 15 10.88 2.13 10.43
CA ARG A 15 10.75 2.64 11.81
C ARG A 15 11.77 3.72 12.17
N LYS A 16 12.86 3.86 11.44
CA LYS A 16 13.80 4.97 11.60
C LYS A 16 13.15 6.31 11.26
N TYR A 17 12.28 6.33 10.26
CA TYR A 17 11.66 7.54 9.69
C TYR A 17 10.16 7.69 10.00
N ASN A 18 9.49 6.62 10.39
CA ASN A 18 8.07 6.60 10.73
C ASN A 18 7.86 6.12 12.17
N LYS A 19 7.12 6.89 12.97
CA LYS A 19 6.84 6.63 14.39
C LYS A 19 5.35 6.63 14.71
N ASP A 20 4.56 7.33 13.89
CA ASP A 20 3.12 7.39 14.08
C ASP A 20 2.50 6.00 13.86
N PRO A 21 1.76 5.45 14.84
CA PRO A 21 1.08 4.15 14.70
C PRO A 21 0.19 4.06 13.46
N PHE A 22 -0.39 5.17 13.00
CA PHE A 22 -1.20 5.22 11.78
C PHE A 22 -0.36 4.88 10.55
N HIS A 23 0.81 5.50 10.38
CA HIS A 23 1.70 5.25 9.24
C HIS A 23 2.28 3.83 9.28
N LEU A 24 2.66 3.35 10.47
CA LEU A 24 3.16 1.98 10.63
C LEU A 24 2.09 0.94 10.30
N GLN A 25 0.85 1.15 10.76
CA GLN A 25 -0.26 0.25 10.42
C GLN A 25 -0.59 0.28 8.94
N HIS A 26 -0.55 1.45 8.29
CA HIS A 26 -0.75 1.58 6.85
C HIS A 26 0.32 0.80 6.09
N ALA A 27 1.59 0.99 6.41
CA ALA A 27 2.71 0.29 5.79
C ALA A 27 2.58 -1.25 5.89
N LEU A 28 2.25 -1.77 7.08
CA LEU A 28 1.99 -3.20 7.30
C LEU A 28 0.77 -3.70 6.51
N THR A 29 -0.27 -2.87 6.40
CA THR A 29 -1.46 -3.21 5.61
C THR A 29 -1.11 -3.31 4.13
N VAL A 30 -0.37 -2.34 3.58
CA VAL A 30 0.04 -2.36 2.17
C VAL A 30 1.02 -3.51 1.91
N GLU A 31 1.94 -3.82 2.84
CA GLU A 31 2.77 -5.04 2.76
C GLU A 31 1.91 -6.29 2.58
N GLY A 32 0.92 -6.48 3.46
CA GLY A 32 0.03 -7.66 3.43
C GLY A 32 -0.81 -7.73 2.15
N VAL A 33 -1.32 -6.60 1.69
CA VAL A 33 -2.08 -6.48 0.44
C VAL A 33 -1.20 -6.85 -0.76
N MET A 34 0.02 -6.33 -0.84
CA MET A 34 0.94 -6.64 -1.93
C MET A 34 1.35 -8.12 -1.96
N ARG A 35 1.60 -8.73 -0.79
CA ARG A 35 1.85 -10.18 -0.67
C ARG A 35 0.68 -11.01 -1.17
N TRP A 36 -0.54 -10.63 -0.81
CA TRP A 36 -1.75 -11.30 -1.28
C TRP A 36 -1.88 -11.22 -2.80
N TYR A 37 -1.70 -10.04 -3.39
CA TYR A 37 -1.77 -9.86 -4.83
C TYR A 37 -0.69 -10.65 -5.57
N ALA A 38 0.54 -10.70 -5.07
CA ALA A 38 1.61 -11.52 -5.65
C ALA A 38 1.17 -12.98 -5.78
N ASN A 39 0.60 -13.55 -4.70
CA ASN A 39 0.07 -14.91 -4.72
C ASN A 39 -1.08 -15.10 -5.71
N GLN A 40 -2.04 -14.17 -5.73
CA GLN A 40 -3.22 -14.28 -6.61
C GLN A 40 -2.89 -14.13 -8.10
N LEU A 41 -1.85 -13.38 -8.42
CA LEU A 41 -1.45 -13.06 -9.79
C LEU A 41 -0.37 -13.98 -10.35
N GLY A 42 0.01 -15.04 -9.61
CA GLY A 42 0.99 -16.04 -10.08
C GLY A 42 2.46 -15.67 -9.82
N PHE A 43 2.74 -14.70 -8.95
CA PHE A 43 4.07 -14.26 -8.56
C PHE A 43 4.49 -14.82 -7.18
N ALA A 44 4.12 -16.06 -6.89
CA ALA A 44 4.39 -16.69 -5.60
C ALA A 44 5.89 -16.68 -5.20
N ASN A 45 6.79 -16.73 -6.18
CA ASN A 45 8.24 -16.67 -5.96
C ASN A 45 8.74 -15.23 -5.64
N GLU A 46 7.91 -14.22 -5.76
CA GLU A 46 8.23 -12.80 -5.56
C GLU A 46 7.43 -12.17 -4.41
N VAL A 47 6.71 -12.97 -3.62
CA VAL A 47 5.83 -12.50 -2.54
C VAL A 47 6.58 -11.59 -1.56
N ASP A 48 7.81 -11.96 -1.18
CA ASP A 48 8.62 -11.15 -0.26
C ASP A 48 9.04 -9.82 -0.89
N TYR A 49 9.39 -9.82 -2.16
CA TYR A 49 9.75 -8.60 -2.88
C TYR A 49 8.57 -7.64 -2.97
N TRP A 50 7.38 -8.13 -3.39
CA TRP A 50 6.17 -7.33 -3.44
C TRP A 50 5.79 -6.77 -2.07
N GLY A 51 5.90 -7.60 -1.03
CA GLY A 51 5.64 -7.19 0.34
C GLY A 51 6.57 -6.07 0.80
N MET A 52 7.87 -6.16 0.52
CA MET A 52 8.82 -5.11 0.91
C MET A 52 8.61 -3.80 0.15
N VAL A 53 8.22 -3.86 -1.12
CA VAL A 53 7.83 -2.66 -1.86
C VAL A 53 6.62 -2.00 -1.17
N GLY A 54 5.62 -2.79 -0.77
CA GLY A 54 4.47 -2.28 -0.01
C GLY A 54 4.83 -1.75 1.37
N LEU A 55 5.75 -2.42 2.09
CA LEU A 55 6.18 -1.98 3.42
C LEU A 55 6.91 -0.63 3.41
N LEU A 56 7.70 -0.38 2.37
CA LEU A 56 8.59 0.80 2.29
C LEU A 56 8.02 1.94 1.44
N HIS A 57 6.81 1.80 0.84
CA HIS A 57 6.32 2.78 -0.13
C HIS A 57 6.26 4.21 0.41
N ASP A 58 5.85 4.38 1.66
CA ASP A 58 5.67 5.66 2.35
C ASP A 58 6.83 6.01 3.31
N ILE A 59 8.03 5.50 3.06
CA ILE A 59 9.17 5.68 3.99
C ILE A 59 9.46 7.15 4.33
N ASP A 60 9.20 8.06 3.42
CA ASP A 60 9.48 9.50 3.57
C ASP A 60 8.26 10.32 4.01
N PHE A 61 7.06 9.73 3.96
CA PHE A 61 5.81 10.49 4.06
C PHE A 61 5.64 11.23 5.41
N GLU A 62 6.03 10.61 6.53
CA GLU A 62 5.86 11.22 7.86
C GLU A 62 6.76 12.44 8.06
N LEU A 63 8.02 12.36 7.62
CA LEU A 63 9.00 13.42 7.85
C LEU A 63 9.11 14.42 6.69
N TYR A 64 8.76 14.00 5.48
CA TYR A 64 8.93 14.79 4.26
C TYR A 64 7.67 14.77 3.37
N PRO A 65 6.47 15.09 3.92
CA PRO A 65 5.21 14.98 3.16
C PRO A 65 5.20 15.83 1.88
N GLU A 66 5.87 16.98 1.88
CA GLU A 66 5.98 17.85 0.70
C GLU A 66 7.00 17.36 -0.34
N GLU A 67 7.85 16.39 0.06
CA GLU A 67 8.87 15.77 -0.79
C GLU A 67 8.61 14.27 -0.96
N HIS A 68 7.38 13.83 -0.77
CA HIS A 68 6.97 12.43 -0.87
C HIS A 68 7.37 11.83 -2.23
N CYS A 69 7.96 10.64 -2.25
CA CYS A 69 8.60 9.95 -3.37
C CYS A 69 9.85 10.68 -3.95
N ILE A 70 10.09 11.93 -3.58
CA ILE A 70 11.31 12.67 -3.98
C ILE A 70 12.45 12.37 -3.00
N LYS A 71 12.14 12.32 -1.69
CA LYS A 71 13.11 12.02 -0.65
C LYS A 71 13.35 10.51 -0.47
N ALA A 72 12.37 9.69 -0.76
CA ALA A 72 12.43 8.24 -0.61
C ALA A 72 13.69 7.58 -1.22
N PRO A 73 14.16 7.91 -2.45
CA PRO A 73 15.36 7.30 -3.02
C PRO A 73 16.62 7.45 -2.16
N GLU A 74 16.80 8.60 -1.52
CA GLU A 74 17.96 8.84 -0.64
C GLU A 74 17.89 7.94 0.60
N LEU A 75 16.72 7.91 1.27
CA LEU A 75 16.50 7.13 2.48
C LEU A 75 16.63 5.62 2.23
N LEU A 76 16.11 5.17 1.09
CA LEU A 76 16.16 3.77 0.68
C LEU A 76 17.60 3.31 0.34
N ARG A 77 18.38 4.14 -0.37
CA ARG A 77 19.79 3.85 -0.65
C ARG A 77 20.64 3.77 0.61
N GLU A 78 20.41 4.65 1.57
CA GLU A 78 21.06 4.57 2.89
C GLU A 78 20.77 3.24 3.61
N GLY A 79 19.56 2.68 3.40
CA GLY A 79 19.16 1.38 3.92
C GLY A 79 19.65 0.18 3.12
N GLY A 80 20.38 0.39 2.02
CA GLY A 80 20.88 -0.68 1.15
C GLY A 80 19.84 -1.26 0.18
N VAL A 81 18.75 -0.53 -0.08
CA VAL A 81 17.71 -0.93 -1.04
C VAL A 81 18.20 -0.71 -2.47
N GLY A 82 18.01 -1.69 -3.36
CA GLY A 82 18.42 -1.63 -4.76
C GLY A 82 17.54 -0.75 -5.63
N GLU A 83 18.11 -0.24 -6.73
CA GLU A 83 17.45 0.73 -7.61
C GLU A 83 16.13 0.22 -8.21
N ASP A 84 16.01 -1.06 -8.53
CA ASP A 84 14.76 -1.64 -9.06
C ASP A 84 13.61 -1.53 -8.03
N MET A 85 13.92 -1.76 -6.74
CA MET A 85 12.94 -1.63 -5.67
C MET A 85 12.63 -0.15 -5.39
N ILE A 86 13.62 0.73 -5.46
CA ILE A 86 13.45 2.18 -5.35
C ILE A 86 12.52 2.71 -6.44
N HIS A 87 12.75 2.28 -7.70
CA HIS A 87 11.85 2.61 -8.82
C HIS A 87 10.41 2.14 -8.53
N ALA A 88 10.26 0.89 -8.13
CA ALA A 88 8.95 0.32 -7.83
C ALA A 88 8.24 1.09 -6.71
N ILE A 89 8.95 1.42 -5.64
CA ILE A 89 8.43 2.22 -4.53
C ILE A 89 8.00 3.61 -5.04
N CYS A 90 8.88 4.35 -5.71
CA CYS A 90 8.58 5.72 -6.12
C CYS A 90 7.49 5.81 -7.21
N SER A 91 7.22 4.71 -7.92
CA SER A 91 6.23 4.70 -9.00
C SER A 91 4.79 4.95 -8.53
N HIS A 92 4.50 4.74 -7.22
CA HIS A 92 3.15 5.04 -6.71
C HIS A 92 2.86 6.56 -6.64
N GLY A 93 3.90 7.41 -6.63
CA GLY A 93 3.77 8.87 -6.71
C GLY A 93 3.60 9.42 -8.14
N TYR A 94 3.50 8.56 -9.17
CA TYR A 94 3.43 8.97 -10.56
C TYR A 94 2.29 9.93 -10.86
N GLY A 95 2.63 11.08 -11.49
CA GLY A 95 1.66 12.12 -11.83
C GLY A 95 1.11 12.91 -10.63
N ILE A 96 1.65 12.66 -9.43
CA ILE A 96 1.30 13.38 -8.18
C ILE A 96 2.52 14.18 -7.72
N THR A 97 3.60 13.49 -7.38
CA THR A 97 4.84 14.07 -6.85
C THR A 97 6.05 13.81 -7.75
N VAL A 98 6.03 12.74 -8.54
CA VAL A 98 7.12 12.32 -9.41
C VAL A 98 6.62 11.84 -10.78
N GLU A 99 7.54 11.78 -11.76
CA GLU A 99 7.25 11.27 -13.12
C GLU A 99 7.74 9.81 -13.31
N VAL A 100 7.93 9.07 -12.21
CA VAL A 100 8.34 7.66 -12.24
C VAL A 100 7.11 6.80 -12.54
N LYS A 101 7.00 6.34 -13.79
CA LYS A 101 5.81 5.65 -14.28
C LYS A 101 5.76 4.19 -13.83
N PRO A 102 4.59 3.68 -13.33
CA PRO A 102 4.42 2.26 -13.07
C PRO A 102 4.51 1.43 -14.36
N GLU A 103 5.51 0.56 -14.46
CA GLU A 103 5.75 -0.31 -15.62
C GLU A 103 5.38 -1.75 -15.34
N HIS A 104 5.90 -2.29 -14.23
CA HIS A 104 5.63 -3.66 -13.81
C HIS A 104 4.20 -3.82 -13.25
N LEU A 105 3.65 -5.04 -13.31
CA LEU A 105 2.31 -5.32 -12.77
C LEU A 105 2.23 -5.02 -11.26
N MET A 106 3.28 -5.32 -10.52
CA MET A 106 3.41 -5.00 -9.10
C MET A 106 3.23 -3.51 -8.82
N GLU A 107 3.92 -2.67 -9.58
CA GLU A 107 3.87 -1.20 -9.45
C GLU A 107 2.47 -0.65 -9.74
N LYS A 108 1.80 -1.22 -10.75
CA LYS A 108 0.40 -0.87 -11.08
C LYS A 108 -0.57 -1.30 -9.98
N VAL A 109 -0.30 -2.45 -9.34
CA VAL A 109 -1.09 -2.90 -8.18
C VAL A 109 -0.88 -1.96 -7.00
N LEU A 110 0.36 -1.60 -6.67
CA LEU A 110 0.64 -0.64 -5.60
C LEU A 110 -0.07 0.69 -5.87
N PHE A 111 0.12 1.27 -7.05
CA PHE A 111 -0.52 2.52 -7.46
C PHE A 111 -2.06 2.49 -7.34
N ALA A 112 -2.68 1.36 -7.69
CA ALA A 112 -4.14 1.22 -7.66
C ALA A 112 -4.70 1.00 -6.25
N THR A 113 -3.89 0.46 -5.32
CA THR A 113 -4.39 -0.08 -4.05
C THR A 113 -3.97 0.72 -2.83
N ASP A 114 -2.91 1.49 -2.90
CA ASP A 114 -2.41 2.30 -1.78
C ASP A 114 -3.51 3.20 -1.19
N GLU A 115 -3.98 4.18 -1.92
CA GLU A 115 -5.08 5.07 -1.51
C GLU A 115 -6.37 4.32 -1.15
N LEU A 116 -6.62 3.19 -1.82
CA LEU A 116 -7.79 2.37 -1.57
C LEU A 116 -7.71 1.66 -0.21
N THR A 117 -6.53 1.23 0.22
CA THR A 117 -6.36 0.61 1.54
C THR A 117 -6.71 1.59 2.66
N GLY A 118 -6.28 2.84 2.54
CA GLY A 118 -6.64 3.92 3.47
C GLY A 118 -8.15 4.16 3.52
N LEU A 119 -8.81 4.19 2.36
CA LEU A 119 -10.27 4.35 2.28
C LEU A 119 -11.02 3.17 2.92
N ILE A 120 -10.60 1.94 2.64
CA ILE A 120 -11.20 0.72 3.22
C ILE A 120 -11.02 0.72 4.73
N TRP A 121 -9.83 1.04 5.22
CA TRP A 121 -9.55 1.10 6.64
C TRP A 121 -10.38 2.17 7.34
N ALA A 122 -10.48 3.38 6.78
CA ALA A 122 -11.36 4.42 7.29
C ALA A 122 -12.83 3.95 7.37
N ALA A 123 -13.29 3.16 6.38
CA ALA A 123 -14.63 2.59 6.40
C ALA A 123 -14.79 1.52 7.49
N ALA A 124 -13.76 0.71 7.74
CA ALA A 124 -13.74 -0.29 8.81
C ALA A 124 -13.85 0.37 10.19
N LEU A 125 -13.11 1.42 10.45
CA LEU A 125 -13.14 2.16 11.73
C LEU A 125 -14.52 2.73 12.09
N MET A 126 -15.38 2.99 11.10
CA MET A 126 -16.76 3.46 11.33
C MET A 126 -17.74 2.32 11.64
N ARG A 127 -17.32 1.07 11.54
CA ARG A 127 -18.15 -0.10 11.85
C ARG A 127 -18.09 -0.41 13.34
N PRO A 128 -19.13 -1.03 13.91
CA PRO A 128 -19.07 -1.51 15.30
C PRO A 128 -17.93 -2.50 15.55
N SER A 129 -17.63 -3.36 14.56
CA SER A 129 -16.53 -4.34 14.60
C SER A 129 -15.15 -3.70 14.53
N LYS A 130 -15.03 -2.49 13.95
CA LYS A 130 -13.76 -1.83 13.57
C LYS A 130 -12.85 -2.74 12.73
N SER A 131 -13.45 -3.61 11.91
CA SER A 131 -12.77 -4.64 11.13
C SER A 131 -13.28 -4.66 9.70
N VAL A 132 -12.42 -5.11 8.78
CA VAL A 132 -12.80 -5.34 7.37
C VAL A 132 -13.51 -6.68 7.16
N GLN A 133 -13.49 -7.59 8.17
CA GLN A 133 -13.99 -8.95 8.02
C GLN A 133 -15.49 -9.02 7.69
N ASP A 134 -16.29 -8.16 8.27
CA ASP A 134 -17.73 -8.10 8.07
C ASP A 134 -18.18 -7.04 7.03
N MET A 135 -17.22 -6.39 6.34
CA MET A 135 -17.50 -5.37 5.33
C MET A 135 -17.86 -6.02 4.00
N GLU A 136 -18.99 -5.66 3.44
CA GLU A 136 -19.41 -6.10 2.10
C GLU A 136 -19.03 -5.08 1.02
N LEU A 137 -18.77 -5.54 -0.20
CA LEU A 137 -18.48 -4.69 -1.36
C LEU A 137 -19.55 -3.60 -1.55
N LYS A 138 -20.82 -3.93 -1.36
CA LYS A 138 -21.92 -2.95 -1.47
C LYS A 138 -21.76 -1.80 -0.49
N SER A 139 -21.33 -2.08 0.74
CA SER A 139 -21.07 -1.07 1.77
C SER A 139 -19.86 -0.22 1.41
N LEU A 140 -18.78 -0.85 0.96
CA LEU A 140 -17.57 -0.17 0.50
C LEU A 140 -17.86 0.76 -0.69
N LYS A 141 -18.59 0.30 -1.69
CA LYS A 141 -19.01 1.11 -2.86
C LYS A 141 -19.82 2.35 -2.45
N LYS A 142 -20.67 2.24 -1.42
CA LYS A 142 -21.39 3.40 -0.89
C LYS A 142 -20.45 4.43 -0.27
N LYS A 143 -19.43 3.99 0.48
CA LYS A 143 -18.40 4.87 1.05
C LYS A 143 -17.51 5.48 -0.03
N TYR A 144 -17.09 4.68 -1.01
CA TYR A 144 -16.28 5.14 -2.15
C TYR A 144 -16.95 6.29 -2.91
N LYS A 145 -18.25 6.20 -3.17
CA LYS A 145 -19.04 7.23 -3.86
C LYS A 145 -19.26 8.51 -3.05
N SER A 146 -19.06 8.46 -1.74
CA SER A 146 -19.23 9.61 -0.86
C SER A 146 -17.98 10.50 -0.90
N LYS A 147 -18.02 11.62 -1.64
CA LYS A 147 -16.87 12.50 -1.86
C LYS A 147 -16.29 13.11 -0.57
N GLY A 148 -17.11 13.30 0.46
CA GLY A 148 -16.65 13.82 1.77
C GLY A 148 -16.07 12.75 2.70
N PHE A 149 -16.23 11.46 2.36
CA PHE A 149 -15.70 10.36 3.15
C PHE A 149 -14.26 10.06 2.74
N ALA A 150 -13.33 9.95 3.70
CA ALA A 150 -11.91 9.71 3.45
C ALA A 150 -11.40 10.61 2.31
N ALA A 151 -11.60 11.93 2.45
CA ALA A 151 -11.31 12.89 1.38
C ALA A 151 -9.82 12.98 1.04
N GLY A 152 -8.94 12.54 1.95
CA GLY A 152 -7.50 12.42 1.70
C GLY A 152 -7.14 11.27 0.75
N CYS A 153 -8.03 10.27 0.55
CA CYS A 153 -7.79 9.17 -0.38
C CYS A 153 -8.30 9.53 -1.78
N SER A 154 -7.40 9.66 -2.74
CA SER A 154 -7.71 10.09 -4.11
C SER A 154 -8.44 9.01 -4.92
N ARG A 155 -9.72 9.27 -5.26
CA ARG A 155 -10.49 8.38 -6.15
C ARG A 155 -9.94 8.39 -7.57
N GLU A 156 -9.38 9.51 -7.99
CA GLU A 156 -8.78 9.67 -9.33
C GLU A 156 -7.57 8.74 -9.49
N VAL A 157 -6.71 8.66 -8.48
CA VAL A 157 -5.56 7.74 -8.45
C VAL A 157 -6.04 6.28 -8.49
N ILE A 158 -7.04 5.91 -7.68
CA ILE A 158 -7.60 4.56 -7.67
C ILE A 158 -8.18 4.20 -9.05
N GLU A 159 -8.94 5.10 -9.67
CA GLU A 159 -9.55 4.88 -10.99
C GLU A 159 -8.48 4.79 -12.09
N GLN A 160 -7.46 5.64 -12.04
CA GLN A 160 -6.30 5.58 -12.95
C GLN A 160 -5.54 4.26 -12.78
N GLY A 161 -5.33 3.80 -11.55
CA GLY A 161 -4.72 2.51 -11.25
C GLY A 161 -5.52 1.33 -11.82
N ALA A 162 -6.85 1.34 -11.65
CA ALA A 162 -7.74 0.36 -12.26
C ALA A 162 -7.61 0.32 -13.79
N GLN A 163 -7.51 1.50 -14.43
CA GLN A 163 -7.28 1.61 -15.87
C GLN A 163 -5.91 1.06 -16.28
N MET A 164 -4.84 1.34 -15.53
CA MET A 164 -3.50 0.81 -15.79
C MET A 164 -3.45 -0.72 -15.69
N LEU A 165 -4.25 -1.30 -14.78
CA LEU A 165 -4.40 -2.75 -14.61
C LEU A 165 -5.30 -3.38 -15.69
N GLY A 166 -6.13 -2.58 -16.36
CA GLY A 166 -7.17 -3.07 -17.25
C GLY A 166 -8.30 -3.79 -16.52
N TRP A 167 -8.52 -3.49 -15.25
CA TRP A 167 -9.54 -4.12 -14.41
C TRP A 167 -10.73 -3.18 -14.18
N PRO A 168 -11.95 -3.72 -14.10
CA PRO A 168 -13.09 -2.96 -13.61
C PRO A 168 -12.84 -2.45 -12.20
N LEU A 169 -13.27 -1.23 -11.89
CA LEU A 169 -13.12 -0.65 -10.54
C LEU A 169 -13.70 -1.56 -9.45
N ASP A 170 -14.85 -2.17 -9.69
CA ASP A 170 -15.49 -3.11 -8.74
C ASP A 170 -14.59 -4.32 -8.42
N GLU A 171 -13.79 -4.77 -9.37
CA GLU A 171 -12.82 -5.85 -9.18
C GLU A 171 -11.66 -5.39 -8.30
N VAL A 172 -11.12 -4.18 -8.53
CA VAL A 172 -10.07 -3.59 -7.68
C VAL A 172 -10.59 -3.42 -6.25
N LEU A 173 -11.80 -2.88 -6.06
CA LEU A 173 -12.41 -2.72 -4.74
C LEU A 173 -12.58 -4.06 -4.02
N GLN A 174 -13.10 -5.10 -4.71
CA GLN A 174 -13.33 -6.40 -4.10
C GLN A 174 -12.02 -7.10 -3.76
N LYS A 175 -11.07 -7.16 -4.69
CA LYS A 175 -9.78 -7.82 -4.47
C LYS A 175 -8.98 -7.16 -3.35
N THR A 176 -8.97 -5.83 -3.28
CA THR A 176 -8.26 -5.11 -2.21
C THR A 176 -8.93 -5.35 -0.86
N LEU A 177 -10.27 -5.38 -0.80
CA LEU A 177 -10.99 -5.76 0.41
C LEU A 177 -10.65 -7.19 0.87
N ASP A 178 -10.58 -8.14 -0.05
CA ASP A 178 -10.23 -9.54 0.25
C ASP A 178 -8.76 -9.67 0.69
N ALA A 179 -7.85 -8.89 0.09
CA ALA A 179 -6.45 -8.81 0.51
C ALA A 179 -6.34 -8.28 1.94
N MET A 180 -7.04 -7.20 2.27
CA MET A 180 -7.05 -6.62 3.62
C MET A 180 -7.63 -7.59 4.64
N ARG A 181 -8.70 -8.32 4.32
CA ARG A 181 -9.24 -9.39 5.18
C ARG A 181 -8.19 -10.47 5.48
N ASN A 182 -7.42 -10.84 4.47
CA ASN A 182 -6.38 -11.86 4.61
C ASN A 182 -5.26 -11.43 5.56
N CYS A 183 -4.86 -10.16 5.56
CA CYS A 183 -3.73 -9.68 6.35
C CYS A 183 -4.13 -9.00 7.67
N GLU A 184 -5.39 -8.65 7.92
CA GLU A 184 -5.82 -7.86 9.08
C GLU A 184 -5.37 -8.45 10.42
N ALA A 185 -5.49 -9.77 10.62
CA ALA A 185 -5.08 -10.41 11.87
C ALA A 185 -3.57 -10.26 12.11
N HIS A 186 -2.78 -10.50 11.08
CA HIS A 186 -1.32 -10.37 11.15
C HIS A 186 -0.89 -8.91 11.42
N VAL A 187 -1.50 -7.95 10.73
CA VAL A 187 -1.24 -6.51 10.96
C VAL A 187 -1.55 -6.14 12.40
N ASN A 188 -2.70 -6.57 12.91
CA ASN A 188 -3.08 -6.30 14.29
C ASN A 188 -2.12 -6.91 15.31
N ASP A 189 -1.62 -8.12 15.06
CA ASP A 189 -0.64 -8.81 15.94
C ASP A 189 0.70 -8.06 15.95
N GLU A 190 1.20 -7.63 14.79
CA GLU A 190 2.43 -6.83 14.72
C GLU A 190 2.28 -5.48 15.42
N MET A 191 1.13 -4.81 15.26
CA MET A 191 0.87 -3.52 15.92
C MET A 191 0.78 -3.62 17.44
N GLN A 192 0.43 -4.79 18.01
CA GLN A 192 0.46 -4.99 19.48
C GLN A 192 1.89 -5.05 20.05
N GLY A 193 2.89 -5.30 19.19
CA GLY A 193 4.31 -5.37 19.57
C GLY A 193 5.05 -4.03 19.48
N ILE A 194 4.36 -2.95 19.06
CA ILE A 194 4.90 -1.60 18.89
C ILE A 194 4.42 -0.70 20.02
#